data_0bd65c243a09b9f863b24b1b5e48fa2e
#
_entry.id   0bd65c243a09b9f863b24b1b5e48fa2e
#
_cell.length_a   1.000
_cell.length_b   1.000
_cell.length_c   1.000
_cell.angle_alpha   90.00
_cell.angle_beta   90.00
_cell.angle_gamma   90.00
#
_symmetry.space_group_name_H-M   'P 1'
#
loop_
_entity.id
_entity.type
_entity.pdbx_description
1 polymer ?
#
loop_
_entity_poly.entity_id
_entity_poly.type
_entity_poly.pdbx_seq_one_letter_code
_entity_poly.pdbx_strand_id
1 'polypeptide(L)'
;MGSQRIDRQRVPQMTFSRTILITGCSSGIGAYCARALKRDGWRVFATARKAQDIADLKADGLEAFYLDYRDPQSIAELIKDVLEASGGTLDAVFNNGGYAQPGAVEDLPMEALREQFEAN
;
A
#
# COMPACT_ATOMS: atom_id res chain seq x y z
N MET A 1 4.16 41.45 0.75
CA MET A 1 3.52 40.68 1.80
C MET A 1 2.66 39.56 1.27
N GLY A 2 1.63 39.86 0.55
CA GLY A 2 0.78 38.81 -0.04
C GLY A 2 1.51 37.91 -1.03
N SER A 3 2.47 38.47 -1.78
CA SER A 3 3.21 37.68 -2.77
C SER A 3 4.04 36.56 -2.17
N GLN A 4 4.63 36.79 -1.00
CA GLN A 4 5.43 35.75 -0.35
C GLN A 4 4.59 34.59 0.12
N ARG A 5 3.40 34.85 0.64
CA ARG A 5 2.48 33.77 1.05
C ARG A 5 2.00 32.98 -0.15
N ILE A 6 1.68 33.64 -1.24
CA ILE A 6 1.20 32.97 -2.44
C ILE A 6 2.28 32.05 -2.98
N ASP A 7 3.54 32.51 -3.04
CA ASP A 7 4.65 31.72 -3.56
C ASP A 7 4.89 30.49 -2.71
N ARG A 8 4.87 30.64 -1.39
CA ARG A 8 5.05 29.49 -0.48
C ARG A 8 3.96 28.46 -0.64
N GLN A 9 2.74 28.88 -0.84
CA GLN A 9 1.63 27.96 -1.02
C GLN A 9 1.72 27.20 -2.33
N ARG A 10 2.10 27.87 -3.41
CA ARG A 10 2.17 27.23 -4.72
C ARG A 10 3.31 26.23 -4.83
N VAL A 11 4.49 26.61 -4.40
CA VAL A 11 5.67 25.76 -4.58
C VAL A 11 5.55 24.45 -3.77
N PRO A 12 5.24 24.47 -2.45
CA PRO A 12 5.12 23.21 -1.71
C PRO A 12 4.00 22.31 -2.20
N GLN A 13 2.85 22.88 -2.56
CA GLN A 13 1.71 22.10 -3.01
C GLN A 13 1.95 21.39 -4.34
N MET A 14 2.74 22.01 -5.22
CA MET A 14 3.02 21.46 -6.54
C MET A 14 4.14 20.43 -6.52
N THR A 15 5.08 20.56 -5.59
CA THR A 15 6.31 19.77 -5.62
C THR A 15 6.33 18.62 -4.64
N PHE A 16 5.57 18.69 -3.55
CA PHE A 16 5.73 17.75 -2.43
C PHE A 16 4.38 17.16 -2.01
N SER A 17 4.01 16.06 -2.65
CA SER A 17 2.98 15.18 -2.10
C SER A 17 3.65 14.16 -1.21
N ARG A 18 3.10 13.94 -0.04
CA ARG A 18 3.52 12.83 0.80
C ARG A 18 3.16 11.52 0.14
N THR A 19 4.06 10.56 0.22
CA THR A 19 3.89 9.25 -0.38
C THR A 19 3.73 8.17 0.68
N ILE A 20 2.83 7.23 0.44
CA ILE A 20 2.63 6.10 1.33
C ILE A 20 2.39 4.82 0.53
N LEU A 21 3.02 3.75 0.98
CA LEU A 21 2.76 2.40 0.49
C LEU A 21 1.85 1.70 1.51
N ILE A 22 0.74 1.15 1.05
CA ILE A 22 -0.20 0.42 1.90
C ILE A 22 -0.34 -1.00 1.37
N THR A 23 -0.08 -1.99 2.21
CA THR A 23 -0.28 -3.39 1.85
C THR A 23 -1.68 -3.86 2.21
N GLY A 24 -2.21 -4.82 1.46
CA GLY A 24 -3.51 -5.43 1.74
C GLY A 24 -4.70 -4.52 1.48
N CYS A 25 -4.78 -3.92 0.29
CA CYS A 25 -5.81 -2.94 -0.04
C CYS A 25 -7.05 -3.51 -0.75
N SER A 26 -7.17 -4.84 -0.87
CA SER A 26 -8.32 -5.44 -1.56
C SER A 26 -9.63 -5.26 -0.79
N SER A 27 -9.56 -5.14 0.52
CA SER A 27 -10.75 -5.04 1.37
C SER A 27 -10.40 -4.42 2.73
N GLY A 28 -11.41 -4.17 3.54
CA GLY A 28 -11.27 -3.80 4.95
C GLY A 28 -10.51 -2.50 5.19
N ILE A 29 -9.64 -2.53 6.19
CA ILE A 29 -8.90 -1.36 6.66
C ILE A 29 -8.00 -0.79 5.56
N GLY A 30 -7.27 -1.67 4.86
CA GLY A 30 -6.38 -1.22 3.79
C GLY A 30 -7.11 -0.51 2.65
N ALA A 31 -8.23 -1.07 2.21
CA ALA A 31 -9.05 -0.47 1.16
C ALA A 31 -9.59 0.89 1.57
N TYR A 32 -10.07 1.02 2.80
CA TYR A 32 -10.57 2.28 3.34
C TYR A 32 -9.46 3.32 3.46
N CYS A 33 -8.36 2.95 4.08
CA CYS A 33 -7.24 3.88 4.32
C CYS A 33 -6.62 4.37 3.01
N ALA A 34 -6.49 3.50 2.01
CA ALA A 34 -5.96 3.90 0.71
C ALA A 34 -6.78 5.02 0.09
N ARG A 35 -8.10 4.88 0.11
CA ARG A 35 -9.00 5.89 -0.46
C ARG A 35 -9.06 7.15 0.38
N ALA A 36 -9.10 7.01 1.71
CA ALA A 36 -9.15 8.16 2.62
C ALA A 36 -7.88 9.01 2.53
N LEU A 37 -6.72 8.39 2.53
CA LEU A 37 -5.45 9.12 2.42
C LEU A 37 -5.31 9.79 1.05
N LYS A 38 -5.78 9.14 -0.01
CA LYS A 38 -5.80 9.79 -1.31
C LYS A 38 -6.66 11.06 -1.29
N ARG A 39 -7.85 10.99 -0.67
CA ARG A 39 -8.72 12.18 -0.53
C ARG A 39 -8.03 13.29 0.28
N ASP A 40 -7.19 12.92 1.23
CA ASP A 40 -6.44 13.87 2.06
C ASP A 40 -5.18 14.41 1.36
N GLY A 41 -4.95 14.08 0.12
CA GLY A 41 -3.86 14.62 -0.68
C GLY A 41 -2.58 13.79 -0.68
N TRP A 42 -2.57 12.61 -0.09
CA TRP A 42 -1.44 11.70 -0.17
C TRP A 42 -1.37 11.04 -1.56
N ARG A 43 -0.16 10.80 -2.01
CA ARG A 43 0.07 9.90 -3.13
C ARG A 43 0.16 8.48 -2.59
N VAL A 44 -0.82 7.66 -2.93
CA VAL A 44 -0.98 6.32 -2.34
C VAL A 44 -0.58 5.26 -3.34
N PHE A 45 0.32 4.37 -2.93
CA PHE A 45 0.66 3.14 -3.63
C PHE A 45 -0.03 2.01 -2.90
N ALA A 46 -1.01 1.39 -3.55
CA ALA A 46 -1.83 0.35 -2.95
C ALA A 46 -1.42 -1.03 -3.50
N THR A 47 -1.56 -2.07 -2.70
CA THR A 47 -1.23 -3.41 -3.15
C THR A 47 -2.37 -4.38 -2.98
N ALA A 48 -2.42 -5.36 -3.86
CA ALA A 48 -3.33 -6.49 -3.78
C ALA A 48 -2.69 -7.68 -4.50
N ARG A 49 -3.21 -8.87 -4.24
CA ARG A 49 -2.71 -10.08 -4.85
C ARG A 49 -3.46 -10.46 -6.12
N LYS A 50 -4.76 -10.26 -6.14
CA LYS A 50 -5.60 -10.67 -7.27
C LYS A 50 -5.65 -9.58 -8.34
N ALA A 51 -5.58 -9.99 -9.60
CA ALA A 51 -5.64 -9.06 -10.73
C ALA A 51 -6.90 -8.20 -10.72
N GLN A 52 -8.05 -8.77 -10.36
CA GLN A 52 -9.31 -8.02 -10.30
C GLN A 52 -9.25 -6.93 -9.22
N ASP A 53 -8.69 -7.23 -8.06
CA ASP A 53 -8.57 -6.25 -6.98
C ASP A 53 -7.64 -5.11 -7.38
N ILE A 54 -6.55 -5.42 -8.08
CA ILE A 54 -5.65 -4.40 -8.63
C ILE A 54 -6.38 -3.51 -9.63
N ALA A 55 -7.17 -4.12 -10.52
CA ALA A 55 -7.96 -3.36 -11.50
C ALA A 55 -8.98 -2.45 -10.81
N ASP A 56 -9.65 -2.93 -9.77
CA ASP A 56 -10.62 -2.13 -9.01
C ASP A 56 -9.95 -0.94 -8.31
N LEU A 57 -8.78 -1.15 -7.73
CA LEU A 57 -8.01 -0.06 -7.13
C LEU A 57 -7.61 1.00 -8.15
N LYS A 58 -7.16 0.57 -9.33
CA LYS A 58 -6.82 1.48 -10.42
C LYS A 58 -8.05 2.24 -10.92
N ALA A 59 -9.20 1.59 -11.00
CA ALA A 59 -10.45 2.22 -11.40
C ALA A 59 -10.86 3.34 -10.43
N ASP A 60 -10.51 3.19 -9.15
CA ASP A 60 -10.73 4.24 -8.14
C ASP A 60 -9.64 5.31 -8.12
N GLY A 61 -8.73 5.28 -9.08
CA GLY A 61 -7.69 6.30 -9.23
C GLY A 61 -6.45 6.09 -8.39
N LEU A 62 -6.29 4.91 -7.80
CA LEU A 62 -5.10 4.57 -7.01
C LEU A 62 -4.01 3.98 -7.90
N GLU A 63 -2.75 4.22 -7.54
CA GLU A 63 -1.62 3.50 -8.12
C GLU A 63 -1.54 2.14 -7.42
N ALA A 64 -1.80 1.06 -8.15
CA ALA A 64 -1.94 -0.26 -7.57
C ALA A 64 -0.93 -1.24 -8.15
N PHE A 65 -0.42 -2.11 -7.29
CA PHE A 65 0.65 -3.04 -7.60
C PHE A 65 0.35 -4.42 -7.04
N TYR A 66 0.93 -5.42 -7.68
CA TYR A 66 0.86 -6.80 -7.20
C TYR A 66 1.79 -7.00 -6.01
N LEU A 67 1.31 -7.71 -5.00
CA LEU A 67 2.12 -8.16 -3.87
C LEU A 67 1.56 -9.46 -3.31
N ASP A 68 2.42 -10.46 -3.21
CA ASP A 68 2.18 -11.67 -2.45
C ASP A 68 3.27 -11.75 -1.37
N TYR A 69 2.87 -11.68 -0.10
CA TYR A 69 3.82 -11.65 1.04
C TYR A 69 4.71 -12.90 1.12
N ARG A 70 4.26 -14.00 0.52
CA ARG A 70 4.98 -15.27 0.53
C ARG A 70 5.98 -15.38 -0.62
N ASP A 71 6.00 -14.43 -1.53
CA ASP A 71 6.88 -14.41 -2.69
C ASP A 71 7.91 -13.28 -2.55
N PRO A 72 9.15 -13.59 -2.12
CA PRO A 72 10.19 -12.57 -1.96
C PRO A 72 10.47 -11.76 -3.22
N GLN A 73 10.32 -12.38 -4.39
CA GLN A 73 10.55 -11.68 -5.65
C GLN A 73 9.48 -10.60 -5.88
N SER A 74 8.22 -10.89 -5.55
CA SER A 74 7.15 -9.89 -5.67
C SER A 74 7.39 -8.70 -4.76
N ILE A 75 7.95 -8.94 -3.58
CA ILE A 75 8.31 -7.87 -2.64
C ILE A 75 9.42 -6.99 -3.23
N ALA A 76 10.46 -7.60 -3.76
CA ALA A 76 11.58 -6.87 -4.36
C ALA A 76 11.13 -6.03 -5.56
N GLU A 77 10.31 -6.61 -6.43
CA GLU A 77 9.76 -5.91 -7.59
C GLU A 77 8.85 -4.76 -7.18
N LEU A 78 8.02 -4.97 -6.17
CA LEU A 78 7.15 -3.91 -5.63
C LEU A 78 7.99 -2.72 -5.16
N ILE A 79 9.00 -2.97 -4.33
CA ILE A 79 9.85 -1.90 -3.81
C ILE A 79 10.52 -1.13 -4.94
N LYS A 80 11.05 -1.85 -5.91
CA LYS A 80 11.67 -1.23 -7.08
C LYS A 80 10.67 -0.32 -7.82
N ASP A 81 9.49 -0.84 -8.14
CA ASP A 81 8.49 -0.12 -8.91
C ASP A 81 7.95 1.10 -8.16
N VAL A 82 7.71 0.95 -6.86
CA VAL A 82 7.23 2.05 -6.03
C VAL A 82 8.29 3.15 -5.89
N LEU A 83 9.55 2.78 -5.68
CA LEU A 83 10.63 3.76 -5.58
C LEU A 83 10.87 4.47 -6.92
N GLU A 84 10.78 3.78 -8.04
CA GLU A 84 10.85 4.40 -9.36
C GLU A 84 9.71 5.41 -9.55
N ALA A 85 8.49 5.02 -9.19
CA ALA A 85 7.33 5.89 -9.34
C ALA A 85 7.37 7.11 -8.41
N SER A 86 7.92 6.95 -7.22
CA SER A 86 7.96 8.02 -6.21
C SER A 86 9.18 8.93 -6.31
N GLY A 87 10.10 8.64 -7.21
CA GLY A 87 11.33 9.42 -7.33
C GLY A 87 12.42 9.04 -6.34
N GLY A 88 12.36 7.86 -5.79
CA GLY A 88 13.42 7.29 -4.95
C GLY A 88 13.17 7.35 -3.45
N THR A 89 12.09 7.98 -3.00
CA THR A 89 11.77 8.09 -1.56
C THR A 89 10.32 7.75 -1.29
N LEU A 90 10.07 7.30 -0.08
CA LEU A 90 8.75 6.97 0.41
C LEU A 90 8.62 7.51 1.83
N ASP A 91 7.58 8.31 2.09
CA ASP A 91 7.43 8.97 3.38
C ASP A 91 6.90 8.03 4.46
N ALA A 92 6.02 7.09 4.08
CA ALA A 92 5.41 6.18 5.05
C ALA A 92 5.12 4.83 4.42
N VAL A 93 5.08 3.80 5.27
CA VAL A 93 4.64 2.45 4.91
C VAL A 93 3.62 2.00 5.94
N PHE A 94 2.46 1.58 5.48
CA PHE A 94 1.46 0.95 6.33
C PHE A 94 1.43 -0.56 6.03
N ASN A 95 2.06 -1.34 6.89
CA ASN A 95 2.09 -2.80 6.80
C ASN A 95 0.78 -3.36 7.35
N ASN A 96 -0.27 -3.29 6.55
CA ASN A 96 -1.61 -3.72 6.93
C ASN A 96 -1.92 -5.15 6.48
N GLY A 97 -1.28 -5.63 5.42
CA GLY A 97 -1.59 -6.92 4.84
C GLY A 97 -1.31 -8.09 5.77
N GLY A 98 -2.15 -9.10 5.67
CA GLY A 98 -2.05 -10.30 6.47
C GLY A 98 -3.37 -11.03 6.50
N TYR A 99 -3.40 -12.19 7.17
CA TYR A 99 -4.63 -12.91 7.39
C TYR A 99 -4.59 -13.65 8.73
N ALA A 100 -5.76 -14.02 9.24
CA ALA A 100 -5.89 -14.80 10.47
C ALA A 100 -6.25 -16.25 10.12
N GLN A 101 -5.68 -17.18 10.88
CA GLN A 101 -6.00 -18.60 10.80
C GLN A 101 -6.70 -19.00 12.09
N PRO A 102 -8.03 -18.92 12.13
CA PRO A 102 -8.78 -19.32 13.34
C PRO A 102 -8.85 -20.83 13.46
N GLY A 103 -8.93 -21.32 14.70
CA GLY A 103 -9.07 -22.72 14.99
C GLY A 103 -8.40 -23.09 16.29
N ALA A 104 -8.80 -24.23 16.86
CA ALA A 104 -8.10 -24.78 18.01
C ALA A 104 -6.74 -25.28 17.58
N VAL A 105 -5.72 -25.07 18.41
CA VAL A 105 -4.34 -25.41 18.05
C VAL A 105 -4.18 -26.87 17.67
N GLU A 106 -4.86 -27.77 18.39
CA GLU A 106 -4.79 -29.20 18.14
C GLU A 106 -5.43 -29.62 16.81
N ASP A 107 -6.30 -28.82 16.26
CA ASP A 107 -6.99 -29.10 15.00
C ASP A 107 -6.29 -28.52 13.78
N LEU A 108 -5.32 -27.63 13.98
CA LEU A 108 -4.61 -26.98 12.88
C LEU A 108 -3.45 -27.83 12.41
N PRO A 109 -3.33 -28.07 11.09
CA PRO A 109 -2.15 -28.75 10.57
C PRO A 109 -0.90 -27.83 10.68
N MET A 110 0.26 -28.43 10.83
CA MET A 110 1.53 -27.67 10.92
C MET A 110 1.71 -26.73 9.74
N GLU A 111 1.25 -27.14 8.57
CA GLU A 111 1.36 -26.32 7.37
C GLU A 111 0.61 -24.99 7.49
N ALA A 112 -0.56 -25.00 8.14
CA ALA A 112 -1.31 -23.76 8.38
C ALA A 112 -0.53 -22.79 9.25
N LEU A 113 0.20 -23.29 10.24
CA LEU A 113 1.07 -22.47 11.08
C LEU A 113 2.24 -21.89 10.28
N ARG A 114 2.86 -22.72 9.44
CA ARG A 114 3.96 -22.25 8.59
C ARG A 114 3.52 -21.17 7.63
N GLU A 115 2.38 -21.33 6.99
CA GLU A 115 1.82 -20.34 6.09
C GLU A 115 1.49 -19.03 6.82
N GLN A 116 0.99 -19.14 8.05
CA GLN A 116 0.69 -17.96 8.86
C GLN A 116 1.95 -17.12 9.12
N PHE A 117 3.05 -17.79 9.48
CA PHE A 117 4.33 -17.11 9.68
C PHE A 117 4.91 -16.58 8.38
N GLU A 118 4.76 -17.32 7.29
CA GLU A 118 5.31 -16.91 6.00
C GLU A 118 4.60 -15.65 5.47
N ALA A 119 3.29 -15.56 5.66
CA ALA A 119 2.52 -14.42 5.16
C ALA A 119 2.56 -13.20 6.09
N ASN A 120 2.53 -13.45 7.38
CA ASN A 120 2.45 -12.40 8.39
C ASN A 120 3.77 -12.17 9.10
#